data_27901bf61d66d300a3f54ceb2036507a
#
_entry.id   27901bf61d66d300a3f54ceb2036507a
#
_cell.length_a   1.000
_cell.length_b   1.000
_cell.length_c   1.000
_cell.angle_alpha   90.00
_cell.angle_beta   90.00
_cell.angle_gamma   90.00
#
_symmetry.space_group_name_H-M   'P 1'
#
loop_
_entity.id
_entity.type
_entity.pdbx_description
1 polymer ?
#
loop_
_entity_poly.entity_id
_entity_poly.type
_entity_poly.pdbx_seq_one_letter_code
_entity_poly.pdbx_strand_id
1 'polypeptide(L)'
;MSITPEEKARLIKEFGTKEGDTGSPEVQVAILTSRIATLTEHFKTHKKDNHGRRGLLMMVAQRRKLLDYTKAKDEARYQSLIQRLGIRR
;
A
#
# COMPACT_ATOMS: atom_id res chain seq x y z
N MET A 1 10.93 -4.69 8.85
CA MET A 1 9.80 -4.91 7.95
C MET A 1 9.20 -3.67 7.38
N SER A 2 9.84 -2.57 7.51
CA SER A 2 9.44 -1.37 6.76
C SER A 2 10.21 -1.31 5.45
N ILE A 3 9.67 -0.57 4.50
CA ILE A 3 10.34 -0.36 3.22
C ILE A 3 11.54 0.58 3.42
N THR A 4 12.49 0.52 2.50
CA THR A 4 13.65 1.39 2.57
C THR A 4 13.26 2.84 2.25
N PRO A 5 14.05 3.83 2.72
CA PRO A 5 13.78 5.22 2.35
C PRO A 5 13.81 5.44 0.83
N GLU A 6 14.70 4.75 0.12
CA GLU A 6 14.79 4.85 -1.33
C GLU A 6 13.52 4.34 -2.01
N GLU A 7 13.01 3.21 -1.56
CA GLU A 7 11.77 2.67 -2.12
C GLU A 7 10.58 3.57 -1.82
N LYS A 8 10.50 4.09 -0.61
CA LYS A 8 9.44 5.02 -0.24
C LYS A 8 9.48 6.27 -1.11
N ALA A 9 10.66 6.84 -1.33
CA ALA A 9 10.82 8.01 -2.19
C ALA A 9 10.39 7.70 -3.62
N ARG A 10 10.74 6.53 -4.14
CA ARG A 10 10.34 6.10 -5.46
C ARG A 10 8.82 6.01 -5.59
N LEU A 11 8.16 5.43 -4.59
CA LEU A 11 6.71 5.31 -4.59
C LEU A 11 6.03 6.67 -4.52
N ILE A 12 6.54 7.59 -3.72
CA ILE A 12 6.02 8.94 -3.64
C ILE A 12 6.12 9.64 -5.00
N LYS A 13 7.25 9.50 -5.67
CA LYS A 13 7.46 10.09 -6.98
C LYS A 13 6.55 9.47 -8.04
N GLU A 14 6.39 8.15 -8.00
CA GLU A 14 5.62 7.41 -9.00
C GLU A 14 4.11 7.63 -8.86
N PHE A 15 3.61 7.63 -7.64
CA PHE A 15 2.17 7.67 -7.38
C PHE A 15 1.66 9.02 -6.88
N GLY A 16 2.56 9.93 -6.53
CA GLY A 16 2.15 11.25 -6.07
C GLY A 16 1.48 12.04 -7.18
N THR A 17 0.51 12.88 -6.81
CA THR A 17 -0.20 13.73 -7.76
C THR A 17 0.61 14.99 -8.08
N LYS A 18 1.57 15.31 -7.24
CA LYS A 18 2.47 16.45 -7.44
C LYS A 18 3.79 16.15 -6.73
N GLU A 19 4.82 16.90 -7.07
CA GLU A 19 6.13 16.70 -6.46
C GLU A 19 6.05 16.88 -4.95
N GLY A 20 6.65 15.96 -4.23
CA GLY A 20 6.66 15.98 -2.77
C GLY A 20 5.38 15.52 -2.11
N ASP A 21 4.42 15.02 -2.87
CA ASP A 21 3.15 14.55 -2.34
C ASP A 21 3.35 13.24 -1.56
N THR A 22 3.17 13.30 -0.25
CA THR A 22 3.26 12.14 0.63
C THR A 22 1.92 11.74 1.22
N GLY A 23 0.88 12.54 1.00
CA GLY A 23 -0.41 12.36 1.67
C GLY A 23 -1.57 11.92 0.80
N SER A 24 -1.38 11.78 -0.51
CA SER A 24 -2.49 11.37 -1.36
C SER A 24 -2.85 9.90 -1.11
N PRO A 25 -4.11 9.50 -1.29
CA PRO A 25 -4.50 8.10 -1.14
C PRO A 25 -3.68 7.16 -2.02
N GLU A 26 -3.32 7.58 -3.24
CA GLU A 26 -2.53 6.76 -4.15
C GLU A 26 -1.16 6.44 -3.56
N VAL A 27 -0.48 7.43 -3.01
CA VAL A 27 0.83 7.22 -2.38
C VAL A 27 0.69 6.31 -1.17
N GLN A 28 -0.31 6.55 -0.32
CA GLN A 28 -0.51 5.74 0.88
C GLN A 28 -0.80 4.30 0.54
N VAL A 29 -1.64 4.03 -0.48
CA VAL A 29 -1.94 2.68 -0.92
C VAL A 29 -0.69 2.00 -1.48
N ALA A 30 0.12 2.73 -2.25
CA ALA A 30 1.36 2.17 -2.80
C ALA A 30 2.33 1.76 -1.69
N ILE A 31 2.51 2.61 -0.67
CA ILE A 31 3.38 2.30 0.46
C ILE A 31 2.85 1.10 1.24
N LEU A 32 1.54 1.06 1.52
CA LEU A 32 0.94 -0.07 2.22
C LEU A 32 1.09 -1.36 1.43
N THR A 33 0.91 -1.31 0.12
CA THR A 33 1.06 -2.49 -0.74
C THR A 33 2.48 -3.04 -0.66
N SER A 34 3.49 -2.17 -0.69
CA SER A 34 4.88 -2.58 -0.55
C SER A 34 5.15 -3.22 0.81
N ARG A 35 4.65 -2.61 1.88
CA ARG A 35 4.83 -3.14 3.23
C ARG A 35 4.11 -4.47 3.43
N ILE A 36 2.92 -4.61 2.87
CA ILE A 36 2.17 -5.87 2.93
C ILE A 36 2.94 -6.98 2.21
N ALA A 37 3.51 -6.69 1.04
CA ALA A 37 4.31 -7.67 0.32
C ALA A 37 5.53 -8.12 1.13
N THR A 38 6.22 -7.18 1.78
CA THR A 38 7.37 -7.48 2.62
C THR A 38 6.98 -8.37 3.79
N LEU A 39 5.87 -8.06 4.48
CA LEU A 39 5.40 -8.87 5.60
C LEU A 39 4.92 -10.25 5.14
N THR A 40 4.27 -10.34 4.00
CA THR A 40 3.83 -11.62 3.46
C THR A 40 5.03 -12.52 3.22
N GLU A 41 6.11 -11.98 2.69
CA GLU A 41 7.35 -12.72 2.49
C GLU A 41 7.95 -13.16 3.83
N HIS A 42 7.91 -12.28 4.83
CA HIS A 42 8.38 -12.61 6.17
C HIS A 42 7.66 -13.84 6.75
N PHE A 43 6.35 -13.95 6.54
CA PHE A 43 5.57 -15.05 7.11
C PHE A 43 5.83 -16.40 6.44
N LYS A 44 6.50 -16.42 5.31
CA LYS A 44 6.93 -17.70 4.72
C LYS A 44 7.96 -18.39 5.58
N THR A 45 8.75 -17.63 6.34
CA THR A 45 9.77 -18.18 7.23
C THR A 45 9.43 -18.06 8.72
N HIS A 46 8.51 -17.15 9.08
CA HIS A 46 8.14 -16.88 10.48
C HIS A 46 6.63 -17.07 10.67
N LYS A 47 6.19 -18.30 10.49
CA LYS A 47 4.75 -18.62 10.47
C LYS A 47 4.04 -18.40 11.80
N LYS A 48 4.78 -18.36 12.91
CA LYS A 48 4.20 -18.22 14.24
C LYS A 48 4.25 -16.80 14.80
N ASP A 49 4.58 -15.82 13.99
CA ASP A 49 4.63 -14.42 14.41
C ASP A 49 3.24 -13.83 14.46
N ASN A 50 2.55 -14.00 15.59
CA ASN A 50 1.17 -13.55 15.74
C ASN A 50 1.05 -12.03 15.77
N HIS A 51 2.03 -11.33 16.34
CA HIS A 51 2.02 -9.87 16.36
C HIS A 51 2.16 -9.28 14.96
N GLY A 52 3.06 -9.87 14.16
CA GLY A 52 3.22 -9.45 12.78
C GLY A 52 1.97 -9.71 11.94
N ARG A 53 1.29 -10.82 12.18
CA ARG A 53 0.04 -11.12 11.48
C ARG A 53 -1.04 -10.10 11.78
N ARG A 54 -1.14 -9.67 13.03
CA ARG A 54 -2.09 -8.62 13.41
C ARG A 54 -1.78 -7.32 12.67
N GLY A 55 -0.49 -6.93 12.61
CA GLY A 55 -0.06 -5.76 11.87
C GLY A 55 -0.38 -5.86 10.39
N LEU A 56 -0.17 -7.04 9.79
CA LEU A 56 -0.51 -7.27 8.39
C LEU A 56 -2.01 -7.08 8.15
N LEU A 57 -2.85 -7.65 8.99
CA LEU A 57 -4.30 -7.52 8.85
C LEU A 57 -4.74 -6.07 8.98
N MET A 58 -4.13 -5.30 9.89
CA MET A 58 -4.42 -3.87 10.03
C MET A 58 -4.05 -3.10 8.76
N MET A 59 -2.89 -3.41 8.16
CA MET A 59 -2.48 -2.75 6.91
C MET A 59 -3.40 -3.09 5.76
N VAL A 60 -3.83 -4.34 5.66
CA VAL A 60 -4.78 -4.76 4.61
C VAL A 60 -6.10 -4.02 4.76
N ALA A 61 -6.61 -3.91 6.00
CA ALA A 61 -7.85 -3.19 6.28
C ALA A 61 -7.71 -1.71 5.95
N GLN A 62 -6.59 -1.10 6.30
CA GLN A 62 -6.34 0.31 6.02
C GLN A 62 -6.23 0.57 4.52
N ARG A 63 -5.55 -0.32 3.78
CA ARG A 63 -5.46 -0.21 2.33
C ARG A 63 -6.84 -0.28 1.70
N ARG A 64 -7.69 -1.18 2.18
CA ARG A 64 -9.05 -1.32 1.67
C ARG A 64 -9.86 -0.03 1.87
N LYS A 65 -9.75 0.59 3.06
CA LYS A 65 -10.44 1.85 3.33
C LYS A 65 -9.99 2.95 2.38
N LEU A 66 -8.70 3.05 2.13
CA LEU A 66 -8.16 4.06 1.21
C LEU A 66 -8.61 3.80 -0.22
N LEU A 67 -8.65 2.53 -0.64
CA LEU A 67 -9.15 2.19 -1.97
C LEU A 67 -10.63 2.50 -2.12
N ASP A 68 -11.44 2.20 -1.11
CA ASP A 68 -12.86 2.52 -1.13
C ASP A 68 -13.08 4.03 -1.19
N TYR A 69 -12.29 4.79 -0.44
CA TYR A 69 -12.32 6.24 -0.48
C TYR A 69 -11.99 6.78 -1.88
N THR A 70 -10.91 6.26 -2.48
CA THR A 70 -10.50 6.68 -3.82
C THR A 70 -11.57 6.35 -4.86
N LYS A 71 -12.17 5.18 -4.77
CA LYS A 71 -13.23 4.75 -5.66
C LYS A 71 -14.44 5.68 -5.58
N ALA A 72 -14.81 6.08 -4.36
CA ALA A 72 -15.93 6.99 -4.15
C ALA A 72 -15.66 8.38 -4.70
N LYS A 73 -14.40 8.83 -4.65
CA LYS A 73 -14.03 10.16 -5.13
C LYS A 73 -13.81 10.20 -6.64
N ASP A 74 -13.16 9.18 -7.21
CA ASP A 74 -12.82 9.15 -8.63
C ASP A 74 -12.55 7.70 -9.03
N GLU A 75 -13.53 7.08 -9.66
CA GLU A 75 -13.39 5.68 -10.04
C GLU A 75 -12.29 5.44 -11.07
N ALA A 76 -12.05 6.38 -11.96
CA ALA A 76 -10.98 6.25 -12.94
C ALA A 76 -9.61 6.19 -12.27
N ARG A 77 -9.39 7.02 -11.24
CA ARG A 77 -8.16 6.97 -10.45
C ARG A 77 -8.03 5.65 -9.72
N TYR A 78 -9.14 5.16 -9.16
CA TYR A 78 -9.15 3.86 -8.47
C TYR A 78 -8.76 2.73 -9.42
N GLN A 79 -9.36 2.67 -10.61
CA GLN A 79 -9.06 1.63 -11.58
C GLN A 79 -7.60 1.68 -12.04
N SER A 80 -7.10 2.88 -12.32
CA SER A 80 -5.70 3.07 -12.68
C SER A 80 -4.77 2.58 -11.58
N LEU A 81 -5.08 2.92 -10.34
CA LEU A 81 -4.25 2.56 -9.18
C LEU A 81 -4.15 1.06 -8.99
N ILE A 82 -5.29 0.35 -9.02
CA ILE A 82 -5.25 -1.11 -8.81
C ILE A 82 -4.55 -1.82 -9.96
N GLN A 83 -4.67 -1.31 -11.19
CA GLN A 83 -3.94 -1.89 -12.32
C GLN A 83 -2.44 -1.68 -12.18
N ARG A 84 -2.01 -0.48 -11.79
CA ARG A 84 -0.59 -0.17 -11.63
C ARG A 84 0.05 -0.98 -10.51
N LEU A 85 -0.69 -1.25 -9.45
CA LEU A 85 -0.19 -2.01 -8.30
C LEU A 85 -0.41 -3.52 -8.44
N GLY A 86 -1.19 -3.94 -9.44
CA GLY A 86 -1.48 -5.35 -9.64
C GLY A 86 -2.31 -5.96 -8.52
N ILE A 87 -3.19 -5.18 -7.90
CA ILE A 87 -4.02 -5.65 -6.79
C ILE A 87 -5.47 -5.76 -7.22
N ARG A 88 -6.19 -6.57 -6.46
CA ARG A 88 -7.61 -6.80 -6.71
C ARG A 88 -8.44 -5.97 -5.79
N ARG A 89 -8.57 -4.76 -5.95
CA ARG A 89 -9.42 -4.04 -5.11
C ARG A 89 -8.77 -3.48 -3.85
#